data_8310e39ae24819a15508d18d91861d0d
#
_entry.id   8310e39ae24819a15508d18d91861d0d
#
_cell.length_a   1.000
_cell.length_b   1.000
_cell.length_c   1.000
_cell.angle_alpha   90.00
_cell.angle_beta   90.00
_cell.angle_gamma   90.00
#
_symmetry.space_group_name_H-M   'P 1'
#
loop_
_entity.id
_entity.type
_entity.pdbx_description
1 polymer ?
#
loop_
_entity_poly.entity_id
_entity_poly.type
_entity_poly.pdbx_seq_one_letter_code
_entity_poly.pdbx_strand_id
1 'polypeptide(L)'
;MNHSLAVVVIASGVAYGTPLLYAALGELLAERSGVLNLGVEGMMLIGAVMGFWTVQRVHASTGASLAAAIGVAAVAGALIALIHAFLVITLRASQIVSGLALTIFAGAAGLSSYLGNDFNLAQNPARHQFHAVFPSSFQRWPIVGPIVFGQNVLVYVSWACVVAVSLYLTRTRPGLNVRAVGDSPAAADAMGIDVAAYRYAHTLVGGAFAGVAGATFTLAITPQWVDGITGGAGWIAIALVIFAFWRPELCLVGAYFFGALQALSPELQAREIHLGPTELWANSLPYLMTIVVLVLVSASSTRRWLGAPAALGLPYVREER
;
A
#
# COMPACT_ATOMS: atom_id res chain seq x y z
N MET A 1 -29.02 10.27 9.86
CA MET A 1 -28.70 11.65 9.42
C MET A 1 -28.14 11.55 8.01
N ASN A 2 -28.79 12.22 7.06
CA ASN A 2 -28.29 12.22 5.68
C ASN A 2 -27.11 13.21 5.58
N HIS A 3 -25.88 12.70 5.76
CA HIS A 3 -24.71 13.49 5.40
C HIS A 3 -24.72 13.78 3.90
N SER A 4 -24.18 14.94 3.49
CA SER A 4 -24.04 15.26 2.08
C SER A 4 -23.19 14.19 1.37
N LEU A 5 -23.44 13.95 0.09
CA LEU A 5 -22.65 13.00 -0.71
C LEU A 5 -21.15 13.29 -0.59
N ALA A 6 -20.75 14.57 -0.62
CA ALA A 6 -19.36 14.95 -0.49
C ALA A 6 -18.71 14.49 0.82
N VAL A 7 -19.39 14.65 1.97
CA VAL A 7 -18.88 14.21 3.27
C VAL A 7 -18.74 12.70 3.33
N VAL A 8 -19.69 11.96 2.76
CA VAL A 8 -19.64 10.50 2.75
C VAL A 8 -18.51 10.02 1.83
N VAL A 9 -18.39 10.56 0.62
CA VAL A 9 -17.30 10.22 -0.31
C VAL A 9 -15.92 10.51 0.28
N ILE A 10 -15.75 11.63 1.00
CA ILE A 10 -14.49 11.92 1.68
C ILE A 10 -14.23 10.93 2.83
N ALA A 11 -15.25 10.61 3.64
CA ALA A 11 -15.11 9.67 4.75
C ALA A 11 -14.78 8.25 4.27
N SER A 12 -15.50 7.76 3.25
CA SER A 12 -15.20 6.49 2.60
C SER A 12 -13.85 6.54 1.87
N GLY A 13 -13.50 7.70 1.31
CA GLY A 13 -12.19 7.94 0.70
C GLY A 13 -11.02 7.77 1.67
N VAL A 14 -11.18 8.14 2.94
CA VAL A 14 -10.20 7.86 3.98
C VAL A 14 -10.06 6.35 4.21
N ALA A 15 -11.17 5.63 4.28
CA ALA A 15 -11.15 4.18 4.46
C ALA A 15 -10.50 3.46 3.25
N TYR A 16 -10.96 3.74 2.02
CA TYR A 16 -10.43 3.14 0.79
C TYR A 16 -8.99 3.58 0.47
N GLY A 17 -8.59 4.79 0.87
CA GLY A 17 -7.23 5.29 0.70
C GLY A 17 -6.22 4.71 1.69
N THR A 18 -6.67 4.18 2.82
CA THR A 18 -5.77 3.64 3.86
C THR A 18 -4.91 2.47 3.36
N PRO A 19 -5.42 1.45 2.64
CA PRO A 19 -4.56 0.42 2.06
C PRO A 19 -3.59 0.98 1.01
N LEU A 20 -4.03 1.95 0.20
CA LEU A 20 -3.13 2.63 -0.75
C LEU A 20 -1.99 3.35 -0.01
N LEU A 21 -2.30 3.98 1.12
CA LEU A 21 -1.31 4.67 1.95
C LEU A 21 -0.28 3.70 2.53
N TYR A 22 -0.72 2.56 3.09
CA TYR A 22 0.21 1.54 3.58
C TYR A 22 1.13 1.05 2.46
N ALA A 23 0.58 0.65 1.32
CA ALA A 23 1.35 0.17 0.19
C ALA A 23 2.34 1.24 -0.32
N ALA A 24 1.91 2.51 -0.45
CA ALA A 24 2.76 3.61 -0.88
C ALA A 24 3.87 3.95 0.12
N LEU A 25 3.62 3.89 1.44
CA LEU A 25 4.68 4.08 2.44
C LEU A 25 5.72 2.96 2.38
N GLY A 26 5.28 1.72 2.15
CA GLY A 26 6.16 0.58 1.98
C GLY A 26 7.04 0.72 0.73
N GLU A 27 6.42 1.03 -0.41
CA GLU A 27 7.15 1.22 -1.67
C GLU A 27 8.11 2.42 -1.60
N LEU A 28 7.68 3.52 -0.99
CA LEU A 28 8.53 4.68 -0.75
C LEU A 28 9.81 4.32 0.02
N LEU A 29 9.73 3.44 1.03
CA LEU A 29 10.89 2.98 1.79
C LEU A 29 11.81 2.09 0.94
N ALA A 30 11.26 1.18 0.14
CA ALA A 30 12.02 0.34 -0.78
C ALA A 30 12.74 1.19 -1.83
N GLU A 31 12.01 2.10 -2.49
CA GLU A 31 12.57 2.99 -3.52
C GLU A 31 13.61 3.96 -2.96
N ARG A 32 13.42 4.48 -1.73
CA ARG A 32 14.43 5.31 -1.05
C ARG A 32 15.75 4.57 -0.80
N SER A 33 15.75 3.25 -0.77
CA SER A 33 16.97 2.42 -0.72
C SER A 33 17.57 2.12 -2.11
N GLY A 34 16.93 2.55 -3.19
CA GLY A 34 17.31 2.30 -4.57
C GLY A 34 16.74 1.01 -5.17
N VAL A 35 15.77 0.36 -4.51
CA VAL A 35 15.10 -0.85 -5.01
C VAL A 35 13.71 -0.51 -5.48
N LEU A 36 13.44 -0.70 -6.78
CA LEU A 36 12.14 -0.57 -7.41
C LEU A 36 11.38 -1.90 -7.28
N ASN A 37 10.19 -1.89 -6.71
CA ASN A 37 9.43 -3.10 -6.45
C ASN A 37 8.06 -3.09 -7.15
N LEU A 38 8.00 -3.55 -8.38
CA LEU A 38 6.75 -3.72 -9.12
C LEU A 38 5.91 -4.93 -8.65
N GLY A 39 6.38 -5.66 -7.62
CA GLY A 39 5.69 -6.80 -7.02
C GLY A 39 4.67 -6.44 -5.93
N VAL A 40 4.46 -5.16 -5.64
CA VAL A 40 3.59 -4.67 -4.56
C VAL A 40 2.19 -5.26 -4.65
N GLU A 41 1.58 -5.32 -5.84
CA GLU A 41 0.25 -5.89 -6.04
C GLU A 41 0.18 -7.37 -5.62
N GLY A 42 1.18 -8.17 -5.99
CA GLY A 42 1.28 -9.57 -5.57
C GLY A 42 1.46 -9.71 -4.05
N MET A 43 2.29 -8.86 -3.45
CA MET A 43 2.49 -8.83 -1.99
C MET A 43 1.22 -8.46 -1.24
N MET A 44 0.44 -7.50 -1.76
CA MET A 44 -0.86 -7.13 -1.21
C MET A 44 -1.85 -8.30 -1.29
N LEU A 45 -1.95 -8.99 -2.41
CA LEU A 45 -2.86 -10.12 -2.59
C LEU A 45 -2.51 -11.29 -1.65
N ILE A 46 -1.22 -11.60 -1.46
CA ILE A 46 -0.79 -12.61 -0.47
C ILE A 46 -1.11 -12.15 0.95
N GLY A 47 -0.88 -10.88 1.28
CA GLY A 47 -1.27 -10.32 2.56
C GLY A 47 -2.78 -10.40 2.82
N ALA A 48 -3.61 -10.14 1.80
CA ALA A 48 -5.06 -10.26 1.86
C ALA A 48 -5.50 -11.69 2.19
N VAL A 49 -4.98 -12.70 1.47
CA VAL A 49 -5.28 -14.11 1.72
C VAL A 49 -4.85 -14.54 3.12
N MET A 50 -3.59 -14.28 3.48
CA MET A 50 -3.02 -14.76 4.73
C MET A 50 -3.63 -14.06 5.95
N GLY A 51 -3.93 -12.77 5.85
CA GLY A 51 -4.66 -12.03 6.88
C GLY A 51 -6.08 -12.58 7.07
N PHE A 52 -6.80 -12.79 5.98
CA PHE A 52 -8.16 -13.33 6.02
C PHE A 52 -8.18 -14.77 6.55
N TRP A 53 -7.27 -15.64 6.08
CA TRP A 53 -7.12 -17.01 6.58
C TRP A 53 -6.85 -17.03 8.09
N THR A 54 -5.98 -16.14 8.58
CA THR A 54 -5.63 -16.08 9.98
C THR A 54 -6.84 -15.73 10.86
N VAL A 55 -7.64 -14.75 10.44
CA VAL A 55 -8.84 -14.38 11.23
C VAL A 55 -9.89 -15.49 11.25
N GLN A 56 -9.92 -16.37 10.26
CA GLN A 56 -10.81 -17.55 10.26
C GLN A 56 -10.31 -18.67 11.18
N ARG A 57 -9.00 -18.78 11.39
CA ARG A 57 -8.38 -19.89 12.15
C ARG A 57 -8.05 -19.54 13.59
N VAL A 58 -7.74 -18.31 13.90
CA VAL A 58 -7.37 -17.89 15.26
C VAL A 58 -8.62 -17.74 16.11
N HIS A 59 -8.78 -18.64 17.09
CA HIS A 59 -9.90 -18.64 18.03
C HIS A 59 -9.52 -17.87 19.31
N ALA A 60 -9.36 -16.54 19.21
CA ALA A 60 -9.03 -15.64 20.29
C ALA A 60 -10.04 -14.49 20.38
N SER A 61 -9.81 -13.54 21.28
CA SER A 61 -10.60 -12.30 21.30
C SER A 61 -10.50 -11.57 19.96
N THR A 62 -11.51 -10.79 19.59
CA THR A 62 -11.55 -10.04 18.34
C THR A 62 -10.26 -9.23 18.11
N GLY A 63 -9.80 -8.50 19.13
CA GLY A 63 -8.57 -7.71 19.02
C GLY A 63 -7.31 -8.56 18.78
N ALA A 64 -7.18 -9.68 19.50
CA ALA A 64 -6.04 -10.58 19.34
C ALA A 64 -6.04 -11.28 17.97
N SER A 65 -7.21 -11.72 17.48
CA SER A 65 -7.36 -12.36 16.17
C SER A 65 -7.02 -11.39 15.04
N LEU A 66 -7.50 -10.13 15.13
CA LEU A 66 -7.19 -9.10 14.13
C LEU A 66 -5.72 -8.67 14.17
N ALA A 67 -5.12 -8.54 15.36
CA ALA A 67 -3.69 -8.24 15.49
C ALA A 67 -2.82 -9.37 14.91
N ALA A 68 -3.17 -10.64 15.18
CA ALA A 68 -2.50 -11.78 14.57
C ALA A 68 -2.63 -11.78 13.04
N ALA A 69 -3.83 -11.49 12.52
CA ALA A 69 -4.08 -11.42 11.09
C ALA A 69 -3.22 -10.36 10.39
N ILE A 70 -3.11 -9.16 10.97
CA ILE A 70 -2.23 -8.11 10.45
C ILE A 70 -0.75 -8.52 10.54
N GLY A 71 -0.33 -9.13 11.65
CA GLY A 71 1.04 -9.62 11.81
C GLY A 71 1.41 -10.69 10.79
N VAL A 72 0.53 -11.68 10.57
CA VAL A 72 0.75 -12.74 9.56
C VAL A 72 0.75 -12.15 8.15
N ALA A 73 -0.14 -11.22 7.84
CA ALA A 73 -0.17 -10.54 6.54
C ALA A 73 1.12 -9.76 6.28
N ALA A 74 1.64 -9.04 7.29
CA ALA A 74 2.91 -8.33 7.19
C ALA A 74 4.08 -9.28 6.93
N VAL A 75 4.15 -10.40 7.67
CA VAL A 75 5.19 -11.43 7.45
C VAL A 75 5.07 -12.06 6.07
N ALA A 76 3.86 -12.39 5.62
CA ALA A 76 3.63 -12.98 4.31
C ALA A 76 4.05 -12.04 3.18
N GLY A 77 3.70 -10.75 3.25
CA GLY A 77 4.17 -9.74 2.30
C GLY A 77 5.69 -9.58 2.31
N ALA A 78 6.32 -9.58 3.50
CA ALA A 78 7.77 -9.53 3.64
C ALA A 78 8.48 -10.77 3.03
N LEU A 79 7.90 -11.96 3.15
CA LEU A 79 8.45 -13.18 2.55
C LEU A 79 8.44 -13.11 1.02
N ILE A 80 7.37 -12.59 0.41
CA ILE A 80 7.35 -12.36 -1.04
C ILE A 80 8.39 -11.29 -1.42
N ALA A 81 8.52 -10.23 -0.63
CA ALA A 81 9.54 -9.20 -0.82
C ALA A 81 10.96 -9.75 -0.66
N LEU A 82 11.18 -10.76 0.19
CA LEU A 82 12.47 -11.43 0.35
C LEU A 82 12.90 -12.12 -0.95
N ILE A 83 11.95 -12.76 -1.65
CA ILE A 83 12.24 -13.36 -2.96
C ILE A 83 12.69 -12.26 -3.93
N HIS A 84 11.95 -11.15 -4.01
CA HIS A 84 12.34 -10.00 -4.84
C HIS A 84 13.72 -9.48 -4.47
N ALA A 85 13.96 -9.19 -3.19
CA ALA A 85 15.23 -8.69 -2.69
C ALA A 85 16.42 -9.62 -3.03
N PHE A 86 16.23 -10.94 -2.87
CA PHE A 86 17.25 -11.91 -3.23
C PHE A 86 17.58 -11.87 -4.74
N LEU A 87 16.57 -11.83 -5.59
CA LEU A 87 16.76 -11.76 -7.04
C LEU A 87 17.47 -10.48 -7.47
N VAL A 88 17.10 -9.32 -6.92
CA VAL A 88 17.58 -8.02 -7.42
C VAL A 88 18.82 -7.51 -6.70
N ILE A 89 19.03 -7.88 -5.44
CA ILE A 89 20.19 -7.43 -4.66
C ILE A 89 21.35 -8.43 -4.75
N THR A 90 21.05 -9.73 -4.54
CA THR A 90 22.09 -10.77 -4.54
C THR A 90 22.38 -11.27 -5.95
N LEU A 91 21.35 -11.64 -6.73
CA LEU A 91 21.54 -12.15 -8.10
C LEU A 91 21.62 -11.02 -9.13
N ARG A 92 21.36 -9.76 -8.75
CA ARG A 92 21.45 -8.57 -9.62
C ARG A 92 20.56 -8.66 -10.86
N ALA A 93 19.45 -9.39 -10.75
CA ALA A 93 18.46 -9.50 -11.81
C ALA A 93 17.73 -8.17 -12.04
N SER A 94 17.10 -8.03 -13.19
CA SER A 94 16.28 -6.86 -13.49
C SER A 94 15.16 -6.68 -12.46
N GLN A 95 15.12 -5.54 -11.79
CA GLN A 95 14.13 -5.21 -10.76
C GLN A 95 12.72 -5.17 -11.35
N ILE A 96 12.57 -4.64 -12.57
CA ILE A 96 11.30 -4.59 -13.30
C ILE A 96 10.78 -6.00 -13.58
N VAL A 97 11.62 -6.84 -14.18
CA VAL A 97 11.21 -8.22 -14.55
C VAL A 97 10.89 -9.04 -13.31
N SER A 98 11.71 -8.95 -12.25
CA SER A 98 11.48 -9.66 -10.98
C SER A 98 10.17 -9.22 -10.33
N GLY A 99 9.89 -7.90 -10.27
CA GLY A 99 8.65 -7.38 -9.70
C GLY A 99 7.41 -7.83 -10.46
N LEU A 100 7.44 -7.72 -11.80
CA LEU A 100 6.34 -8.18 -12.65
C LEU A 100 6.10 -9.69 -12.53
N ALA A 101 7.17 -10.49 -12.52
CA ALA A 101 7.07 -11.95 -12.35
C ALA A 101 6.43 -12.30 -11.00
N LEU A 102 6.79 -11.58 -9.92
CA LEU A 102 6.17 -11.78 -8.62
C LEU A 102 4.71 -11.33 -8.56
N THR A 103 4.33 -10.26 -9.26
CA THR A 103 2.92 -9.88 -9.38
C THR A 103 2.09 -10.96 -10.06
N ILE A 104 2.62 -11.61 -11.10
CA ILE A 104 1.94 -12.73 -11.76
C ILE A 104 1.91 -13.95 -10.85
N PHE A 105 3.06 -14.34 -10.27
CA PHE A 105 3.19 -15.50 -9.40
C PHE A 105 2.32 -15.41 -8.14
N ALA A 106 2.37 -14.29 -7.44
CA ALA A 106 1.63 -14.07 -6.19
C ALA A 106 0.22 -13.51 -6.41
N GLY A 107 -0.10 -13.08 -7.64
CA GLY A 107 -1.30 -12.35 -7.99
C GLY A 107 -2.60 -13.15 -8.02
N ALA A 108 -3.64 -12.52 -8.57
CA ALA A 108 -5.02 -13.03 -8.59
C ALA A 108 -5.19 -14.34 -9.39
N ALA A 109 -4.32 -14.60 -10.37
CA ALA A 109 -4.31 -15.87 -11.12
C ALA A 109 -3.19 -16.84 -10.67
N GLY A 110 -2.48 -16.49 -9.58
CA GLY A 110 -1.34 -17.24 -9.07
C GLY A 110 -1.57 -17.79 -7.66
N LEU A 111 -0.53 -17.64 -6.82
CA LEU A 111 -0.50 -18.20 -5.47
C LEU A 111 -1.64 -17.69 -4.58
N SER A 112 -2.05 -16.43 -4.71
CA SER A 112 -3.16 -15.85 -3.93
C SER A 112 -4.48 -16.59 -4.20
N SER A 113 -4.83 -16.81 -5.48
CA SER A 113 -6.03 -17.56 -5.88
C SER A 113 -5.94 -19.01 -5.43
N TYR A 114 -4.79 -19.66 -5.65
CA TYR A 114 -4.57 -21.04 -5.22
C TYR A 114 -4.81 -21.20 -3.71
N LEU A 115 -4.17 -20.39 -2.87
CA LEU A 115 -4.34 -20.44 -1.41
C LEU A 115 -5.77 -20.11 -0.99
N GLY A 116 -6.39 -19.10 -1.59
CA GLY A 116 -7.76 -18.72 -1.28
C GLY A 116 -8.77 -19.83 -1.55
N ASN A 117 -8.61 -20.54 -2.65
CA ASN A 117 -9.44 -21.68 -3.02
C ASN A 117 -9.13 -22.91 -2.14
N ASP A 118 -7.86 -23.23 -1.92
CA ASP A 118 -7.45 -24.36 -1.06
C ASP A 118 -7.94 -24.19 0.38
N PHE A 119 -7.91 -22.98 0.89
CA PHE A 119 -8.44 -22.64 2.22
C PHE A 119 -9.96 -22.42 2.27
N ASN A 120 -10.65 -22.51 1.13
CA ASN A 120 -12.10 -22.28 0.99
C ASN A 120 -12.57 -20.92 1.55
N LEU A 121 -11.81 -19.86 1.31
CA LEU A 121 -12.03 -18.57 1.94
C LEU A 121 -13.27 -17.83 1.42
N ALA A 122 -13.65 -18.05 0.15
CA ALA A 122 -14.80 -17.38 -0.47
C ALA A 122 -16.16 -17.80 0.13
N GLN A 123 -16.21 -18.89 0.90
CA GLN A 123 -17.47 -19.45 1.41
C GLN A 123 -18.05 -18.71 2.63
N ASN A 124 -17.21 -17.98 3.35
CA ASN A 124 -17.62 -17.36 4.61
C ASN A 124 -17.11 -15.92 4.71
N PRO A 125 -17.90 -15.01 5.30
CA PRO A 125 -17.40 -13.67 5.62
C PRO A 125 -16.32 -13.72 6.70
N ALA A 126 -15.57 -12.64 6.87
CA ALA A 126 -14.57 -12.53 7.93
C ALA A 126 -15.22 -12.76 9.31
N ARG A 127 -14.62 -13.66 10.09
CA ARG A 127 -15.10 -13.95 11.46
C ARG A 127 -15.02 -12.74 12.39
N HIS A 128 -13.99 -11.93 12.19
CA HIS A 128 -13.78 -10.65 12.85
C HIS A 128 -13.37 -9.61 11.82
N GLN A 129 -13.86 -8.38 11.99
CA GLN A 129 -13.54 -7.25 11.12
C GLN A 129 -13.25 -6.02 11.96
N PHE A 130 -12.55 -5.07 11.38
CA PHE A 130 -12.30 -3.79 12.02
C PHE A 130 -13.52 -2.89 11.94
N HIS A 131 -13.93 -2.35 13.08
CA HIS A 131 -15.01 -1.37 13.20
C HIS A 131 -14.46 -0.01 13.63
N ALA A 132 -15.29 1.03 13.52
CA ALA A 132 -14.96 2.35 14.02
C ALA A 132 -14.58 2.31 15.50
N VAL A 133 -13.51 3.02 15.86
CA VAL A 133 -12.96 3.01 17.23
C VAL A 133 -13.81 3.85 18.18
N PHE A 134 -14.30 5.00 17.70
CA PHE A 134 -15.01 5.95 18.56
C PHE A 134 -16.50 5.67 18.64
N PRO A 135 -17.12 5.98 19.80
CA PRO A 135 -18.57 5.84 19.99
C PRO A 135 -19.39 6.65 18.95
N SER A 136 -20.60 6.18 18.67
CA SER A 136 -21.51 6.80 17.70
C SER A 136 -21.82 8.28 17.99
N SER A 137 -21.68 8.73 19.23
CA SER A 137 -21.86 10.14 19.63
C SER A 137 -20.88 11.08 18.91
N PHE A 138 -19.62 10.68 18.78
CA PHE A 138 -18.60 11.45 18.06
C PHE A 138 -18.77 11.35 16.55
N GLN A 139 -19.20 10.19 16.06
CA GLN A 139 -19.45 9.98 14.63
C GLN A 139 -20.59 10.85 14.07
N ARG A 140 -21.50 11.32 14.92
CA ARG A 140 -22.63 12.20 14.55
C ARG A 140 -22.25 13.67 14.32
N TRP A 141 -21.03 14.08 14.64
CA TRP A 141 -20.59 15.46 14.36
C TRP A 141 -20.63 15.72 12.85
N PRO A 142 -21.15 16.88 12.42
CA PRO A 142 -21.41 17.12 10.99
C PRO A 142 -20.15 16.98 10.12
N ILE A 143 -19.40 17.08 9.57
CA ILE A 143 -18.26 16.88 8.69
C ILE A 143 -17.16 16.04 9.37
N VAL A 144 -16.69 16.44 10.56
CA VAL A 144 -15.54 15.82 11.24
C VAL A 144 -15.87 14.41 11.77
N GLY A 145 -17.13 14.18 12.18
CA GLY A 145 -17.56 12.90 12.71
C GLY A 145 -17.28 11.74 11.77
N PRO A 146 -17.87 11.69 10.58
CA PRO A 146 -17.64 10.60 9.64
C PRO A 146 -16.19 10.51 9.14
N ILE A 147 -15.55 11.65 8.87
CA ILE A 147 -14.21 11.71 8.27
C ILE A 147 -13.13 11.26 9.25
N VAL A 148 -13.22 11.71 10.52
CA VAL A 148 -12.16 11.46 11.52
C VAL A 148 -12.60 10.40 12.51
N PHE A 149 -13.77 10.48 13.12
CA PHE A 149 -14.19 9.59 14.21
C PHE A 149 -14.95 8.33 13.73
N GLY A 150 -15.39 8.31 12.46
CA GLY A 150 -16.02 7.13 11.85
C GLY A 150 -15.04 6.05 11.39
N GLN A 151 -13.76 6.20 11.64
CA GLN A 151 -12.73 5.35 11.08
C GLN A 151 -12.33 4.20 12.02
N ASN A 152 -11.79 3.14 11.44
CA ASN A 152 -11.24 2.00 12.17
C ASN A 152 -9.78 2.26 12.63
N VAL A 153 -9.26 1.39 13.49
CA VAL A 153 -7.92 1.54 14.07
C VAL A 153 -6.79 1.58 13.04
N LEU A 154 -6.93 0.89 11.90
CA LEU A 154 -5.89 0.86 10.85
C LEU A 154 -5.69 2.24 10.22
N VAL A 155 -6.74 3.07 10.14
CA VAL A 155 -6.63 4.44 9.66
C VAL A 155 -5.72 5.26 10.59
N TYR A 156 -5.95 5.21 11.91
CA TYR A 156 -5.12 5.95 12.86
C TYR A 156 -3.68 5.45 12.90
N VAL A 157 -3.49 4.13 12.82
CA VAL A 157 -2.15 3.53 12.70
C VAL A 157 -1.46 4.01 11.41
N SER A 158 -2.17 4.12 10.29
CA SER A 158 -1.60 4.63 9.04
C SER A 158 -1.11 6.08 9.18
N TRP A 159 -1.84 6.94 9.89
CA TRP A 159 -1.39 8.31 10.20
C TRP A 159 -0.13 8.34 11.05
N ALA A 160 -0.09 7.48 12.08
CA ALA A 160 1.12 7.31 12.88
C ALA A 160 2.31 6.81 12.04
N CYS A 161 2.07 5.89 11.08
CA CYS A 161 3.09 5.43 10.14
C CYS A 161 3.62 6.55 9.23
N VAL A 162 2.76 7.46 8.73
CA VAL A 162 3.21 8.62 7.94
C VAL A 162 4.19 9.47 8.76
N VAL A 163 3.82 9.79 10.00
CA VAL A 163 4.69 10.57 10.91
C VAL A 163 5.98 9.81 11.20
N ALA A 164 5.89 8.52 11.51
CA ALA A 164 7.05 7.69 11.83
C ALA A 164 8.02 7.57 10.64
N VAL A 165 7.53 7.32 9.42
CA VAL A 165 8.34 7.23 8.21
C VAL A 165 8.95 8.59 7.87
N SER A 166 8.20 9.68 8.02
CA SER A 166 8.72 11.05 7.80
C SER A 166 9.85 11.38 8.78
N LEU A 167 9.65 11.14 10.08
CA LEU A 167 10.68 11.34 11.09
C LEU A 167 11.89 10.41 10.89
N TYR A 168 11.63 9.14 10.55
CA TYR A 168 12.67 8.18 10.24
C TYR A 168 13.58 8.70 9.14
N LEU A 169 13.02 9.06 7.99
CA LEU A 169 13.78 9.50 6.83
C LEU A 169 14.49 10.86 7.02
N THR A 170 13.92 11.76 7.85
CA THR A 170 14.43 13.14 7.95
C THR A 170 15.24 13.41 9.20
N ARG A 171 15.03 12.68 10.29
CA ARG A 171 15.56 12.97 11.62
C ARG A 171 16.48 11.88 12.20
N THR A 172 16.57 10.70 11.55
CA THR A 172 17.38 9.61 12.08
C THR A 172 18.63 9.31 11.23
N ARG A 173 19.71 8.81 11.87
CA ARG A 173 20.91 8.39 11.15
C ARG A 173 20.62 7.24 10.15
N PRO A 174 19.87 6.16 10.49
CA PRO A 174 19.52 5.14 9.52
C PRO A 174 18.71 5.68 8.34
N GLY A 175 17.81 6.64 8.57
CA GLY A 175 17.04 7.29 7.50
C GLY A 175 17.90 8.14 6.56
N LEU A 176 18.94 8.80 7.09
CA LEU A 176 19.94 9.47 6.25
C LEU A 176 20.74 8.47 5.43
N ASN A 177 21.16 7.35 6.04
CA ASN A 177 21.91 6.30 5.37
C ASN A 177 21.09 5.68 4.22
N VAL A 178 19.81 5.39 4.42
CA VAL A 178 18.99 4.82 3.34
C VAL A 178 18.87 5.76 2.14
N ARG A 179 18.75 7.07 2.37
CA ARG A 179 18.76 8.05 1.29
C ARG A 179 20.12 8.11 0.57
N ALA A 180 21.22 8.07 1.32
CA ALA A 180 22.56 8.01 0.74
C ALA A 180 22.76 6.74 -0.12
N VAL A 181 22.27 5.58 0.34
CA VAL A 181 22.28 4.31 -0.40
C VAL A 181 21.46 4.41 -1.69
N GLY A 182 20.30 5.07 -1.67
CA GLY A 182 19.47 5.26 -2.86
C GLY A 182 20.04 6.28 -3.85
N ASP A 183 20.72 7.31 -3.36
CA ASP A 183 21.26 8.36 -4.22
C ASP A 183 22.64 7.98 -4.80
N SER A 184 23.54 7.43 -3.98
CA SER A 184 24.89 7.04 -4.38
C SER A 184 25.39 5.85 -3.57
N PRO A 185 25.05 4.61 -3.98
CA PRO A 185 25.45 3.42 -3.24
C PRO A 185 26.98 3.25 -3.15
N ALA A 186 27.73 3.67 -4.16
CA ALA A 186 29.18 3.62 -4.15
C ALA A 186 29.78 4.58 -3.10
N ALA A 187 29.25 5.80 -2.97
CA ALA A 187 29.68 6.74 -1.94
C ALA A 187 29.28 6.26 -0.54
N ALA A 188 28.10 5.69 -0.39
CA ALA A 188 27.63 5.11 0.88
C ALA A 188 28.54 3.95 1.34
N ASP A 189 28.89 3.04 0.44
CA ASP A 189 29.83 1.93 0.72
C ASP A 189 31.23 2.43 1.08
N ALA A 190 31.72 3.47 0.41
CA ALA A 190 33.02 4.09 0.74
C ALA A 190 33.05 4.70 2.15
N MET A 191 31.88 5.09 2.67
CA MET A 191 31.70 5.58 4.06
C MET A 191 31.46 4.45 5.06
N GLY A 192 31.53 3.18 4.64
CA GLY A 192 31.34 2.00 5.50
C GLY A 192 29.86 1.62 5.74
N ILE A 193 28.93 2.13 4.93
CA ILE A 193 27.52 1.76 5.01
C ILE A 193 27.29 0.47 4.21
N ASP A 194 26.74 -0.55 4.84
CA ASP A 194 26.37 -1.80 4.15
C ASP A 194 25.14 -1.58 3.24
N VAL A 195 25.40 -1.36 1.96
CA VAL A 195 24.39 -1.11 0.94
C VAL A 195 23.40 -2.26 0.82
N ALA A 196 23.90 -3.52 0.86
CA ALA A 196 23.03 -4.69 0.72
C ALA A 196 22.08 -4.81 1.90
N ALA A 197 22.56 -4.69 3.14
CA ALA A 197 21.73 -4.74 4.34
C ALA A 197 20.64 -3.67 4.34
N TYR A 198 20.95 -2.43 3.94
CA TYR A 198 19.96 -1.36 3.83
C TYR A 198 18.91 -1.66 2.76
N ARG A 199 19.32 -2.12 1.57
CA ARG A 199 18.39 -2.50 0.50
C ARG A 199 17.47 -3.65 0.92
N TYR A 200 18.03 -4.73 1.51
CA TYR A 200 17.23 -5.84 2.03
C TYR A 200 16.23 -5.39 3.08
N ALA A 201 16.68 -4.68 4.11
CA ALA A 201 15.83 -4.25 5.21
C ALA A 201 14.63 -3.42 4.73
N HIS A 202 14.86 -2.45 3.84
CA HIS A 202 13.80 -1.56 3.38
C HIS A 202 12.86 -2.23 2.37
N THR A 203 13.37 -3.16 1.54
CA THR A 203 12.52 -3.97 0.66
C THR A 203 11.62 -4.90 1.48
N LEU A 204 12.13 -5.55 2.54
CA LEU A 204 11.33 -6.39 3.43
C LEU A 204 10.27 -5.60 4.20
N VAL A 205 10.63 -4.44 4.74
CA VAL A 205 9.67 -3.54 5.38
C VAL A 205 8.61 -3.08 4.37
N GLY A 206 9.03 -2.76 3.14
CA GLY A 206 8.11 -2.43 2.05
C GLY A 206 7.10 -3.53 1.79
N GLY A 207 7.55 -4.78 1.70
CA GLY A 207 6.67 -5.94 1.55
C GLY A 207 5.75 -6.17 2.74
N ALA A 208 6.22 -5.92 3.98
CA ALA A 208 5.38 -5.99 5.17
C ALA A 208 4.23 -4.98 5.12
N PHE A 209 4.52 -3.73 4.74
CA PHE A 209 3.50 -2.70 4.55
C PHE A 209 2.50 -3.08 3.44
N ALA A 210 2.98 -3.64 2.33
CA ALA A 210 2.12 -4.15 1.25
C ALA A 210 1.21 -5.30 1.74
N GLY A 211 1.73 -6.21 2.56
CA GLY A 211 0.93 -7.27 3.19
C GLY A 211 -0.17 -6.72 4.08
N VAL A 212 0.15 -5.73 4.94
CA VAL A 212 -0.85 -5.02 5.77
C VAL A 212 -1.90 -4.31 4.91
N ALA A 213 -1.48 -3.67 3.82
CA ALA A 213 -2.38 -3.04 2.86
C ALA A 213 -3.39 -4.04 2.30
N GLY A 214 -2.94 -5.22 1.89
CA GLY A 214 -3.81 -6.29 1.41
C GLY A 214 -4.81 -6.77 2.45
N ALA A 215 -4.36 -7.04 3.68
CA ALA A 215 -5.24 -7.45 4.78
C ALA A 215 -6.27 -6.35 5.15
N THR A 216 -5.95 -5.08 4.94
CA THR A 216 -6.89 -3.98 5.17
C THR A 216 -8.11 -4.09 4.26
N PHE A 217 -7.95 -4.54 3.00
CA PHE A 217 -9.08 -4.79 2.11
C PHE A 217 -10.03 -5.85 2.67
N THR A 218 -9.51 -7.01 3.08
CA THR A 218 -10.31 -8.15 3.52
C THR A 218 -10.83 -8.07 4.95
N LEU A 219 -10.28 -7.19 5.78
CA LEU A 219 -10.64 -7.10 7.20
C LEU A 219 -11.29 -5.78 7.62
N ALA A 220 -11.19 -4.73 6.77
CA ALA A 220 -11.71 -3.41 7.13
C ALA A 220 -12.62 -2.80 6.06
N ILE A 221 -12.43 -3.08 4.76
CA ILE A 221 -13.23 -2.50 3.68
C ILE A 221 -14.31 -3.46 3.23
N THR A 222 -13.92 -4.64 2.78
CA THR A 222 -14.84 -5.68 2.31
C THR A 222 -14.55 -6.94 3.11
N PRO A 223 -15.32 -7.23 4.19
CA PRO A 223 -14.98 -8.31 5.13
C PRO A 223 -15.29 -9.70 4.53
N GLN A 224 -14.71 -9.96 3.39
CA GLN A 224 -14.77 -11.22 2.63
C GLN A 224 -13.50 -11.33 1.79
N TRP A 225 -13.22 -12.54 1.31
CA TRP A 225 -12.15 -12.76 0.35
C TRP A 225 -12.74 -13.05 -1.03
N VAL A 226 -12.18 -12.40 -2.05
CA VAL A 226 -12.45 -12.68 -3.47
C VAL A 226 -11.15 -12.58 -4.23
N ASP A 227 -11.04 -13.33 -5.34
CA ASP A 227 -9.88 -13.23 -6.22
C ASP A 227 -9.68 -11.80 -6.73
N GLY A 228 -8.44 -11.31 -6.65
CA GLY A 228 -8.11 -9.98 -7.13
C GLY A 228 -8.71 -8.83 -6.32
N ILE A 229 -9.02 -9.04 -5.03
CA ILE A 229 -9.70 -8.06 -4.15
C ILE A 229 -9.01 -6.68 -4.11
N THR A 230 -7.71 -6.61 -4.36
CA THR A 230 -6.95 -5.35 -4.39
C THR A 230 -7.22 -4.53 -5.65
N GLY A 231 -7.72 -5.18 -6.73
CA GLY A 231 -8.13 -4.50 -7.96
C GLY A 231 -7.05 -3.63 -8.59
N GLY A 232 -5.77 -3.96 -8.44
CA GLY A 232 -4.66 -3.14 -8.97
C GLY A 232 -4.24 -1.97 -8.06
N ALA A 233 -4.69 -1.95 -6.81
CA ALA A 233 -4.33 -0.91 -5.83
C ALA A 233 -2.81 -0.79 -5.62
N GLY A 234 -2.06 -1.90 -5.76
CA GLY A 234 -0.60 -1.88 -5.70
C GLY A 234 0.04 -1.05 -6.83
N TRP A 235 -0.51 -1.12 -8.03
CA TRP A 235 -0.05 -0.29 -9.14
C TRP A 235 -0.33 1.20 -8.90
N ILE A 236 -1.51 1.51 -8.33
CA ILE A 236 -1.85 2.89 -7.93
C ILE A 236 -0.89 3.37 -6.85
N ALA A 237 -0.51 2.51 -5.90
CA ALA A 237 0.42 2.87 -4.83
C ALA A 237 1.84 3.19 -5.35
N ILE A 238 2.34 2.44 -6.34
CA ILE A 238 3.63 2.74 -7.01
C ILE A 238 3.56 4.11 -7.71
N ALA A 239 2.51 4.34 -8.49
CA ALA A 239 2.31 5.64 -9.15
C ALA A 239 2.20 6.77 -8.12
N LEU A 240 1.54 6.50 -6.99
CA LEU A 240 1.37 7.47 -5.90
C LEU A 240 2.70 7.90 -5.28
N VAL A 241 3.69 7.02 -5.14
CA VAL A 241 5.03 7.38 -4.64
C VAL A 241 5.70 8.40 -5.57
N ILE A 242 5.58 8.20 -6.88
CA ILE A 242 6.10 9.13 -7.89
C ILE A 242 5.39 10.49 -7.79
N PHE A 243 4.07 10.51 -7.66
CA PHE A 243 3.27 11.74 -7.51
C PHE A 243 3.53 12.46 -6.20
N ALA A 244 3.85 11.70 -5.16
CA ALA A 244 4.22 12.22 -3.85
C ALA A 244 5.68 12.68 -3.77
N PHE A 245 6.45 12.62 -4.84
CA PHE A 245 7.86 13.01 -4.85
C PHE A 245 8.67 12.31 -3.74
N TRP A 246 8.35 11.06 -3.46
CA TRP A 246 8.94 10.28 -2.35
C TRP A 246 8.82 10.97 -0.98
N ARG A 247 7.72 11.70 -0.75
CA ARG A 247 7.41 12.36 0.53
C ARG A 247 6.22 11.71 1.20
N PRO A 248 6.36 11.19 2.43
CA PRO A 248 5.27 10.47 3.14
C PRO A 248 4.00 11.31 3.32
N GLU A 249 4.16 12.62 3.55
CA GLU A 249 3.04 13.55 3.75
C GLU A 249 2.19 13.70 2.48
N LEU A 250 2.84 13.72 1.32
CA LEU A 250 2.14 13.79 0.04
C LEU A 250 1.54 12.44 -0.36
N CYS A 251 2.12 11.32 0.09
CA CYS A 251 1.48 10.01 -0.03
C CYS A 251 0.14 9.96 0.68
N LEU A 252 0.02 10.58 1.88
CA LEU A 252 -1.25 10.68 2.60
C LEU A 252 -2.32 11.41 1.77
N VAL A 253 -1.98 12.58 1.24
CA VAL A 253 -2.90 13.40 0.44
C VAL A 253 -3.34 12.66 -0.82
N GLY A 254 -2.38 12.08 -1.54
CA GLY A 254 -2.65 11.34 -2.77
C GLY A 254 -3.45 10.07 -2.50
N ALA A 255 -3.13 9.30 -1.45
CA ALA A 255 -3.86 8.08 -1.09
C ALA A 255 -5.34 8.37 -0.82
N TYR A 256 -5.64 9.43 -0.11
CA TYR A 256 -7.04 9.79 0.17
C TYR A 256 -7.76 10.40 -1.03
N PHE A 257 -7.05 11.10 -1.89
CA PHE A 257 -7.60 11.53 -3.18
C PHE A 257 -7.99 10.31 -4.04
N PHE A 258 -7.09 9.34 -4.23
CA PHE A 258 -7.41 8.12 -4.97
C PHE A 258 -8.44 7.25 -4.26
N GLY A 259 -8.41 7.19 -2.92
CA GLY A 259 -9.43 6.52 -2.12
C GLY A 259 -10.81 7.12 -2.31
N ALA A 260 -10.94 8.45 -2.39
CA ALA A 260 -12.21 9.12 -2.66
C ALA A 260 -12.73 8.80 -4.08
N LEU A 261 -11.84 8.69 -5.06
CA LEU A 261 -12.21 8.27 -6.42
C LEU A 261 -12.72 6.81 -6.42
N GLN A 262 -12.06 5.90 -5.68
CA GLN A 262 -12.51 4.52 -5.54
C GLN A 262 -13.85 4.40 -4.79
N ALA A 263 -14.07 5.25 -3.78
CA ALA A 263 -15.31 5.26 -3.01
C ALA A 263 -16.51 5.82 -3.80
N LEU A 264 -16.27 6.60 -4.86
CA LEU A 264 -17.33 7.30 -5.57
C LEU A 264 -18.35 6.36 -6.18
N SER A 265 -17.92 5.30 -6.87
CA SER A 265 -18.83 4.35 -7.52
C SER A 265 -19.76 3.62 -6.52
N PRO A 266 -19.26 2.95 -5.46
CA PRO A 266 -20.12 2.29 -4.49
C PRO A 266 -21.02 3.27 -3.73
N GLU A 267 -20.61 4.51 -3.48
CA GLU A 267 -21.43 5.51 -2.80
C GLU A 267 -22.59 6.02 -3.70
N LEU A 268 -22.36 6.16 -5.00
CA LEU A 268 -23.41 6.50 -5.96
C LEU A 268 -24.42 5.36 -6.09
N GLN A 269 -23.96 4.11 -6.18
CA GLN A 269 -24.82 2.92 -6.23
C GLN A 269 -25.67 2.78 -4.96
N ALA A 270 -25.07 2.98 -3.77
CA ALA A 270 -25.78 2.90 -2.50
C ALA A 270 -26.92 3.94 -2.37
N ARG A 271 -26.87 5.02 -3.15
CA ARG A 271 -27.90 6.06 -3.20
C ARG A 271 -28.87 5.92 -4.39
N GLU A 272 -28.78 4.81 -5.11
CA GLU A 272 -29.59 4.54 -6.31
C GLU A 272 -29.43 5.63 -7.40
N ILE A 273 -28.29 6.32 -7.41
CA ILE A 273 -27.96 7.32 -8.44
C ILE A 273 -27.38 6.57 -9.64
N HIS A 274 -28.27 6.19 -10.56
CA HIS A 274 -27.87 5.52 -11.79
C HIS A 274 -27.45 6.57 -12.83
N LEU A 275 -26.16 6.61 -13.09
CA LEU A 275 -25.60 7.52 -14.10
C LEU A 275 -25.52 6.86 -15.52
N GLY A 276 -26.20 5.74 -15.75
CA GLY A 276 -26.18 4.97 -17.00
C GLY A 276 -24.79 4.39 -17.31
N PRO A 277 -24.24 4.60 -18.53
CA PRO A 277 -22.89 4.11 -18.86
C PRO A 277 -21.79 4.65 -17.96
N THR A 278 -22.08 5.61 -17.10
CA THR A 278 -21.14 6.25 -16.17
C THR A 278 -20.67 5.36 -15.03
N GLU A 279 -21.32 4.22 -14.74
CA GLU A 279 -20.77 3.24 -13.80
C GLU A 279 -19.41 2.69 -14.28
N LEU A 280 -19.28 2.46 -15.60
CA LEU A 280 -17.99 2.10 -16.22
C LEU A 280 -16.95 3.20 -16.05
N TRP A 281 -17.37 4.46 -16.21
CA TRP A 281 -16.48 5.61 -16.03
C TRP A 281 -16.08 5.78 -14.57
N ALA A 282 -16.99 5.65 -13.61
CA ALA A 282 -16.70 5.78 -12.19
C ALA A 282 -15.68 4.73 -11.71
N ASN A 283 -15.78 3.49 -12.18
CA ASN A 283 -14.81 2.43 -11.87
C ASN A 283 -13.45 2.64 -12.55
N SER A 284 -13.43 3.29 -13.71
CA SER A 284 -12.19 3.59 -14.46
C SER A 284 -11.49 4.88 -13.96
N LEU A 285 -12.19 5.70 -13.19
CA LEU A 285 -11.74 7.04 -12.77
C LEU A 285 -10.37 7.03 -12.05
N PRO A 286 -10.09 6.12 -11.09
CA PRO A 286 -8.78 6.07 -10.44
C PRO A 286 -7.64 5.84 -11.44
N TYR A 287 -7.83 4.94 -12.41
CA TYR A 287 -6.80 4.63 -13.43
C TYR A 287 -6.62 5.78 -14.42
N LEU A 288 -7.74 6.38 -14.87
CA LEU A 288 -7.71 7.56 -15.74
C LEU A 288 -6.97 8.72 -15.05
N MET A 289 -7.27 8.98 -13.78
CA MET A 289 -6.62 10.02 -13.00
C MET A 289 -5.14 9.72 -12.79
N THR A 290 -4.74 8.46 -12.67
CA THR A 290 -3.31 8.07 -12.65
C THR A 290 -2.60 8.54 -13.92
N ILE A 291 -3.20 8.32 -15.09
CA ILE A 291 -2.66 8.77 -16.39
C ILE A 291 -2.59 10.30 -16.44
N VAL A 292 -3.65 10.99 -16.05
CA VAL A 292 -3.72 12.46 -16.04
C VAL A 292 -2.62 13.04 -15.17
N VAL A 293 -2.48 12.55 -13.94
CA VAL A 293 -1.46 13.05 -12.99
C VAL A 293 -0.06 12.73 -13.51
N LEU A 294 0.16 11.55 -14.11
CA LEU A 294 1.45 11.19 -14.73
C LEU A 294 1.82 12.16 -15.85
N VAL A 295 0.87 12.50 -16.71
CA VAL A 295 1.07 13.48 -17.80
C VAL A 295 1.41 14.86 -17.23
N LEU A 296 0.68 15.33 -16.22
CA LEU A 296 0.91 16.63 -15.58
C LEU A 296 2.29 16.70 -14.93
N VAL A 297 2.69 15.66 -14.20
CA VAL A 297 4.01 15.57 -13.56
C VAL A 297 5.12 15.50 -14.60
N SER A 298 4.91 14.74 -15.69
CA SER A 298 5.90 14.60 -16.77
C SER A 298 6.05 15.86 -17.62
N ALA A 299 4.97 16.62 -17.81
CA ALA A 299 4.96 17.85 -18.60
C ALA A 299 5.57 19.05 -17.86
N SER A 300 5.61 19.01 -16.52
CA SER A 300 6.15 20.11 -15.74
C SER A 300 7.68 20.16 -15.83
N SER A 301 8.25 21.38 -16.00
CA SER A 301 9.70 21.62 -15.91
C SER A 301 10.30 21.29 -14.53
N THR A 302 9.48 20.85 -13.61
CA THR A 302 9.73 20.40 -12.24
C THR A 302 10.54 19.09 -12.17
N ARG A 303 10.90 18.48 -13.30
CA ARG A 303 11.75 17.28 -13.37
C ARG A 303 13.04 17.37 -12.53
N ARG A 304 13.57 18.57 -12.31
CA ARG A 304 14.75 18.79 -11.45
C ARG A 304 14.47 18.72 -9.95
N TRP A 305 13.19 18.71 -9.54
CA TRP A 305 12.74 18.65 -8.16
C TRP A 305 12.13 17.30 -7.78
N LEU A 306 12.09 16.35 -8.75
CA LEU A 306 11.69 14.99 -8.47
C LEU A 306 12.74 14.40 -7.53
N GLY A 307 12.37 14.22 -6.27
CA GLY A 307 13.22 13.63 -5.23
C GLY A 307 13.44 12.13 -5.41
N ALA A 308 13.41 11.63 -6.65
CA ALA A 308 13.70 10.25 -6.97
C ALA A 308 15.15 9.92 -6.60
N PRO A 309 15.43 8.80 -5.94
CA PRO A 309 16.79 8.35 -5.69
C PRO A 309 17.52 8.13 -7.02
N ALA A 310 18.75 8.66 -7.13
CA ALA A 310 19.50 8.64 -8.38
C ALA A 310 19.89 7.23 -8.85
N ALA A 311 20.07 6.29 -7.92
CA ALA A 311 20.36 4.89 -8.20
C ALA A 311 19.15 3.97 -8.18
N LEU A 312 17.91 4.53 -8.24
CA LEU A 312 16.69 3.74 -8.27
C LEU A 312 16.66 2.81 -9.49
N GLY A 313 16.40 1.53 -9.25
CA GLY A 313 16.33 0.52 -10.31
C GLY A 313 17.68 0.03 -10.81
N LEU A 314 18.79 0.59 -10.31
CA LEU A 314 20.14 0.20 -10.72
C LEU A 314 20.73 -0.86 -9.78
N PRO A 315 21.31 -1.95 -10.32
CA PRO A 315 22.09 -2.89 -9.51
C PRO A 315 23.34 -2.20 -8.95
N TYR A 316 23.76 -2.60 -7.78
CA TYR A 316 25.02 -2.13 -7.19
C TYR A 316 26.07 -3.25 -7.19
N VAL A 317 27.23 -2.97 -7.74
CA VAL A 317 28.39 -3.87 -7.79
C VAL A 317 29.58 -3.18 -7.15
N ARG A 318 30.10 -3.76 -6.06
CA ARG A 318 31.20 -3.18 -5.29
C ARG A 318 32.52 -3.08 -6.07
N GLU A 319 32.70 -3.97 -7.05
CA GLU A 319 33.92 -4.12 -7.83
C GLU A 319 34.01 -3.13 -9.01
N GLU A 320 32.93 -2.47 -9.37
CA GLU A 320 32.86 -1.48 -10.45
C GLU A 320 33.09 -0.04 -9.94
N ARG A 321 34.13 0.17 -9.14
CA ARG A 321 34.49 1.51 -8.62
C ARG A 321 35.32 2.31 -9.62
#